data_2f3d24109a152b87b2294661e3adeeaa
#
_entry.id   2f3d24109a152b87b2294661e3adeeaa
#
_cell.length_a   1.000
_cell.length_b   1.000
_cell.length_c   1.000
_cell.angle_alpha   90.00
_cell.angle_beta   90.00
_cell.angle_gamma   90.00
#
_symmetry.space_group_name_H-M   'P 1'
#
loop_
_entity.id
_entity.type
_entity.pdbx_description
1 polymer ?
#
loop_
_entity_poly.entity_id
_entity_poly.type
_entity_poly.pdbx_seq_one_letter_code
_entity_poly.pdbx_strand_id
1 'polypeptide(L)'
;MADITRADALALLARQDINEIVKPDAQNSVVLSAFRQVRMSAGTARMPVLAALPTAGFVTDGAANEATGVKPTSKVSWTNKELIAEEIAVIVPVHENTLADSNFDVWGEVRPLVAQEFGRVLDAAVLFGVNKPATWTDPALIPGAIAAENYVVEGFQPDGTPSIDLAEDINEAFGMVEDDEFDVNAAFTGRFLRRRLRGLRDADNAPIYLDAIRSDGNTASIYGQDLNYVKNGGWDRDVATLLVGDSSKVVIGIREDVQVKLLDQATVGGINLAERDMVALRFKFRVAFATAYSTARIGGAPTDYPFAVITPTDPVDADGVPATDV
;
A
#
# COMPACT_ATOMS: atom_id res chain seq x y z
N MET A 1 -57.54 3.48 41.13
CA MET A 1 -56.13 3.83 41.46
C MET A 1 -55.40 4.01 40.17
N ALA A 2 -54.79 5.14 39.96
CA ALA A 2 -53.94 5.33 38.75
C ALA A 2 -52.57 4.73 39.07
N ASP A 3 -52.18 3.65 38.39
CA ASP A 3 -50.88 3.04 38.54
C ASP A 3 -49.82 3.91 37.83
N ILE A 4 -48.69 4.13 38.50
CA ILE A 4 -47.54 4.79 37.90
C ILE A 4 -46.95 3.82 36.85
N THR A 5 -47.07 4.18 35.59
CA THR A 5 -46.55 3.37 34.50
C THR A 5 -45.03 3.53 34.41
N ARG A 6 -44.37 2.57 33.76
CA ARG A 6 -42.93 2.65 33.46
C ARG A 6 -42.55 3.89 32.63
N ALA A 7 -43.49 4.39 31.83
CA ALA A 7 -43.32 5.62 31.08
C ALA A 7 -43.29 6.87 31.97
N ASP A 8 -44.07 6.88 33.03
CA ASP A 8 -44.12 7.99 33.99
C ASP A 8 -42.84 8.00 34.88
N ALA A 9 -42.26 6.83 35.09
CA ALA A 9 -41.04 6.68 35.86
C ALA A 9 -39.74 6.87 35.06
N LEU A 10 -39.79 7.01 33.75
CA LEU A 10 -38.63 7.16 32.87
C LEU A 10 -37.75 8.37 33.21
N ALA A 11 -38.34 9.44 33.73
CA ALA A 11 -37.61 10.64 34.17
C ALA A 11 -36.87 10.43 35.52
N LEU A 12 -37.26 9.42 36.29
CA LEU A 12 -36.62 9.06 37.58
C LEU A 12 -35.57 7.96 37.44
N LEU A 13 -35.49 7.29 36.27
CA LEU A 13 -34.50 6.29 36.02
C LEU A 13 -33.16 7.00 35.75
N ALA A 14 -32.20 6.78 36.63
CA ALA A 14 -30.82 7.23 36.40
C ALA A 14 -30.28 6.59 35.11
N ARG A 15 -29.91 7.41 34.15
CA ARG A 15 -29.17 6.95 32.98
C ARG A 15 -27.74 6.71 33.44
N GLN A 16 -27.25 5.50 33.23
CA GLN A 16 -25.85 5.21 33.36
C GLN A 16 -25.16 5.63 32.07
N ASP A 17 -24.41 6.70 32.13
CA ASP A 17 -23.53 7.08 31.03
C ASP A 17 -22.30 6.18 31.03
N ILE A 18 -22.10 5.46 29.94
CA ILE A 18 -20.91 4.65 29.74
C ILE A 18 -19.81 5.61 29.28
N ASN A 19 -18.77 5.78 30.11
CA ASN A 19 -17.62 6.63 29.80
C ASN A 19 -16.61 5.95 28.85
N GLU A 20 -17.06 5.02 28.05
CA GLU A 20 -16.23 4.34 27.06
C GLU A 20 -16.69 4.72 25.65
N ILE A 21 -15.77 5.30 24.87
CA ILE A 21 -16.00 5.61 23.45
C ILE A 21 -15.70 4.37 22.63
N VAL A 22 -16.72 3.83 21.97
CA VAL A 22 -16.54 2.72 21.03
C VAL A 22 -15.79 3.27 19.82
N LYS A 23 -14.55 2.83 19.63
CA LYS A 23 -13.67 3.22 18.51
C LYS A 23 -13.59 2.11 17.48
N PRO A 24 -13.40 2.43 16.20
CA PRO A 24 -12.95 1.44 15.24
C PRO A 24 -11.58 0.90 15.67
N ASP A 25 -11.32 -0.37 15.41
CA ASP A 25 -10.01 -0.97 15.67
C ASP A 25 -8.91 -0.14 15.00
N ALA A 26 -7.89 0.24 15.75
CA ALA A 26 -6.73 0.96 15.22
C ALA A 26 -6.05 0.10 14.13
N GLN A 27 -5.98 0.64 12.92
CA GLN A 27 -5.46 -0.08 11.76
C GLN A 27 -4.26 0.65 11.21
N ASN A 28 -3.11 0.00 11.32
CA ASN A 28 -1.85 0.54 10.85
C ASN A 28 -1.76 0.48 9.32
N SER A 29 -0.94 1.36 8.75
CA SER A 29 -0.58 1.32 7.33
C SER A 29 0.13 -0.01 6.99
N VAL A 30 -0.34 -0.67 5.94
CA VAL A 30 0.29 -1.88 5.42
C VAL A 30 1.58 -1.52 4.69
N VAL A 31 1.62 -0.40 4.00
CA VAL A 31 2.81 0.13 3.32
C VAL A 31 3.97 0.32 4.31
N LEU A 32 3.70 0.93 5.47
CA LEU A 32 4.73 1.10 6.51
C LEU A 32 5.16 -0.22 7.15
N SER A 33 4.31 -1.25 7.19
CA SER A 33 4.67 -2.52 7.82
C SER A 33 5.39 -3.49 6.88
N ALA A 34 5.04 -3.50 5.58
CA ALA A 34 5.51 -4.48 4.61
C ALA A 34 6.75 -4.02 3.82
N PHE A 35 6.91 -2.72 3.62
CA PHE A 35 8.01 -2.19 2.81
C PHE A 35 9.20 -1.71 3.64
N ARG A 36 10.36 -1.70 3.00
CA ARG A 36 11.59 -1.24 3.61
C ARG A 36 11.53 0.25 3.93
N GLN A 37 11.76 0.59 5.20
CA GLN A 37 11.83 1.98 5.66
C GLN A 37 13.25 2.49 5.71
N VAL A 38 13.47 3.73 5.27
CA VAL A 38 14.75 4.44 5.35
C VAL A 38 14.54 5.80 6.00
N ARG A 39 15.31 6.11 7.04
CA ARG A 39 15.32 7.44 7.67
C ARG A 39 16.07 8.44 6.81
N MET A 40 15.42 9.55 6.47
CA MET A 40 15.99 10.62 5.65
C MET A 40 16.50 11.77 6.53
N SER A 41 17.74 12.21 6.30
CA SER A 41 18.32 13.38 6.98
C SER A 41 17.96 14.72 6.32
N ALA A 42 17.56 14.70 5.04
CA ALA A 42 17.17 15.85 4.25
C ALA A 42 15.81 15.64 3.58
N GLY A 43 15.23 16.68 2.99
CA GLY A 43 13.96 16.60 2.24
C GLY A 43 14.07 15.75 0.97
N THR A 44 15.27 15.60 0.42
CA THR A 44 15.58 14.75 -0.73
C THR A 44 16.71 13.82 -0.38
N ALA A 45 16.64 12.56 -0.84
CA ALA A 45 17.71 11.57 -0.75
C ALA A 45 17.92 10.92 -2.12
N ARG A 46 19.15 10.50 -2.40
CA ARG A 46 19.49 9.80 -3.63
C ARG A 46 19.91 8.38 -3.29
N MET A 47 19.40 7.44 -4.05
CA MET A 47 19.71 6.04 -3.93
C MET A 47 20.35 5.56 -5.25
N PRO A 48 21.62 5.12 -5.25
CA PRO A 48 22.24 4.58 -6.44
C PRO A 48 21.62 3.23 -6.79
N VAL A 49 21.23 3.06 -8.05
CA VAL A 49 20.71 1.83 -8.63
C VAL A 49 21.59 1.42 -9.79
N LEU A 50 21.84 0.14 -9.94
CA LEU A 50 22.65 -0.39 -11.03
C LEU A 50 21.89 -0.21 -12.37
N ALA A 51 22.53 0.44 -13.33
CA ALA A 51 21.93 0.74 -14.65
C ALA A 51 22.45 -0.18 -15.76
N ALA A 52 23.65 -0.75 -15.63
CA ALA A 52 24.18 -1.73 -16.57
C ALA A 52 25.12 -2.71 -15.89
N LEU A 53 24.94 -3.99 -16.21
CA LEU A 53 25.80 -5.08 -15.77
C LEU A 53 27.02 -5.23 -16.68
N PRO A 54 28.16 -5.73 -16.16
CA PRO A 54 29.27 -6.13 -16.99
C PRO A 54 28.90 -7.38 -17.78
N THR A 55 29.31 -7.41 -19.04
CA THR A 55 29.21 -8.60 -19.89
C THR A 55 30.51 -9.39 -19.83
N ALA A 56 30.41 -10.70 -19.70
CA ALA A 56 31.54 -11.62 -19.74
C ALA A 56 31.38 -12.59 -20.92
N GLY A 57 32.48 -12.97 -21.52
CA GLY A 57 32.49 -13.95 -22.63
C GLY A 57 33.66 -14.93 -22.46
N PHE A 58 33.52 -16.11 -23.05
CA PHE A 58 34.61 -17.06 -23.13
C PHE A 58 35.67 -16.54 -24.10
N VAL A 59 36.94 -16.60 -23.67
CA VAL A 59 38.07 -16.31 -24.53
C VAL A 59 38.53 -17.62 -25.14
N THR A 60 38.27 -17.81 -26.44
CA THR A 60 38.67 -19.03 -27.18
C THR A 60 39.96 -18.79 -27.92
N ASP A 61 40.94 -19.67 -27.71
CA ASP A 61 42.15 -19.76 -28.53
C ASP A 61 41.75 -20.47 -29.83
N GLY A 62 41.83 -19.76 -30.99
CA GLY A 62 41.82 -20.44 -32.26
C GLY A 62 40.60 -20.27 -33.20
N ALA A 63 39.74 -19.32 -33.03
CA ALA A 63 38.76 -18.99 -34.06
C ALA A 63 39.44 -18.14 -35.16
N ALA A 64 39.32 -18.58 -36.43
CA ALA A 64 40.14 -18.17 -37.57
C ALA A 64 40.02 -16.71 -38.05
N ASN A 65 39.29 -15.84 -37.35
CA ASN A 65 39.06 -14.45 -37.81
C ASN A 65 39.02 -13.38 -36.71
N GLU A 66 39.34 -13.68 -35.46
CA GLU A 66 39.35 -12.65 -34.39
C GLU A 66 40.66 -12.68 -33.59
N ALA A 67 41.07 -11.54 -33.08
CA ALA A 67 42.27 -11.40 -32.24
C ALA A 67 42.20 -12.35 -31.07
N THR A 68 42.87 -13.49 -31.22
CA THR A 68 42.95 -14.57 -30.23
C THR A 68 43.51 -14.07 -28.90
N GLY A 69 42.85 -14.39 -27.79
CA GLY A 69 43.31 -14.09 -26.46
C GLY A 69 42.92 -12.71 -25.91
N VAL A 70 42.15 -11.90 -26.61
CA VAL A 70 41.68 -10.59 -26.14
C VAL A 70 40.47 -10.76 -25.22
N LYS A 71 40.63 -10.33 -23.98
CA LYS A 71 39.51 -10.32 -23.01
C LYS A 71 38.51 -9.20 -23.38
N PRO A 72 37.19 -9.48 -23.41
CA PRO A 72 36.18 -8.45 -23.64
C PRO A 72 36.25 -7.40 -22.51
N THR A 73 36.15 -6.13 -22.90
CA THR A 73 36.03 -5.02 -21.94
C THR A 73 34.55 -4.68 -21.76
N SER A 74 34.12 -4.55 -20.54
CA SER A 74 32.76 -4.20 -20.20
C SER A 74 32.70 -3.08 -19.15
N LYS A 75 31.62 -2.31 -19.16
CA LYS A 75 31.41 -1.17 -18.28
C LYS A 75 30.21 -1.45 -17.34
N VAL A 76 30.40 -1.16 -16.07
CA VAL A 76 29.31 -1.06 -15.09
C VAL A 76 28.87 0.39 -15.01
N SER A 77 27.57 0.66 -15.01
CA SER A 77 27.04 1.99 -14.82
C SER A 77 25.97 2.01 -13.72
N TRP A 78 25.87 3.14 -13.03
CA TRP A 78 24.87 3.39 -12.01
C TRP A 78 24.03 4.60 -12.40
N THR A 79 22.76 4.55 -12.02
CA THR A 79 21.85 5.69 -12.04
C THR A 79 21.39 6.00 -10.64
N ASN A 80 20.81 7.18 -10.43
CA ASN A 80 20.28 7.56 -9.13
C ASN A 80 18.76 7.63 -9.18
N LYS A 81 18.11 6.95 -8.25
CA LYS A 81 16.69 7.18 -7.91
C LYS A 81 16.61 8.24 -6.82
N GLU A 82 15.67 9.15 -6.95
CA GLU A 82 15.46 10.23 -5.99
C GLU A 82 14.25 9.92 -5.10
N LEU A 83 14.42 10.04 -3.78
CA LEU A 83 13.36 10.04 -2.81
C LEU A 83 13.09 11.48 -2.39
N ILE A 84 11.88 11.96 -2.61
CA ILE A 84 11.44 13.32 -2.25
C ILE A 84 10.39 13.21 -1.16
N ALA A 85 10.69 13.79 0.02
CA ALA A 85 9.80 13.73 1.17
C ALA A 85 8.70 14.78 1.06
N GLU A 86 7.46 14.34 0.89
CA GLU A 86 6.28 15.17 0.85
C GLU A 86 5.53 15.15 2.19
N GLU A 87 4.69 16.14 2.41
CA GLU A 87 4.01 16.37 3.66
C GLU A 87 2.56 15.93 3.60
N ILE A 88 2.16 15.04 4.54
CA ILE A 88 0.77 14.76 4.85
C ILE A 88 0.44 15.52 6.12
N ALA A 89 -0.57 16.39 6.08
CA ALA A 89 -0.93 17.22 7.23
C ALA A 89 -2.43 17.37 7.39
N VAL A 90 -2.87 17.54 8.63
CA VAL A 90 -4.25 17.88 8.97
C VAL A 90 -4.25 18.82 10.17
N ILE A 91 -5.23 19.73 10.20
CA ILE A 91 -5.48 20.63 11.33
C ILE A 91 -6.89 20.34 11.85
N VAL A 92 -6.99 20.04 13.14
CA VAL A 92 -8.27 19.75 13.82
C VAL A 92 -8.56 20.89 14.79
N PRO A 93 -9.50 21.82 14.48
CA PRO A 93 -9.92 22.88 15.40
C PRO A 93 -10.99 22.35 16.36
N VAL A 94 -10.92 22.78 17.62
CA VAL A 94 -11.90 22.44 18.68
C VAL A 94 -12.14 23.69 19.54
N HIS A 95 -13.36 23.91 20.03
CA HIS A 95 -13.68 24.97 20.96
C HIS A 95 -13.06 24.73 22.34
N GLU A 96 -12.49 25.75 22.96
CA GLU A 96 -11.90 25.66 24.30
C GLU A 96 -12.92 25.20 25.35
N ASN A 97 -14.15 25.70 25.29
CA ASN A 97 -15.21 25.29 26.19
C ASN A 97 -15.54 23.80 26.07
N THR A 98 -15.47 23.23 24.86
CA THR A 98 -15.68 21.78 24.65
C THR A 98 -14.56 20.98 25.33
N LEU A 99 -13.33 21.48 25.32
CA LEU A 99 -12.21 20.84 25.98
C LEU A 99 -12.32 20.93 27.51
N ALA A 100 -12.78 22.10 28.03
CA ALA A 100 -12.92 22.35 29.45
C ALA A 100 -14.10 21.56 30.06
N ASP A 101 -15.21 21.45 29.35
CA ASP A 101 -16.44 20.79 29.82
C ASP A 101 -16.48 19.28 29.51
N SER A 102 -15.55 18.78 28.69
CA SER A 102 -15.50 17.36 28.33
C SER A 102 -14.94 16.51 29.45
N ASN A 103 -15.63 15.42 29.78
CA ASN A 103 -15.12 14.39 30.69
C ASN A 103 -14.08 13.48 30.03
N PHE A 104 -13.78 13.68 28.74
CA PHE A 104 -12.87 12.86 27.96
C PHE A 104 -11.64 13.67 27.56
N ASP A 105 -10.48 12.99 27.44
CA ASP A 105 -9.31 13.56 26.79
C ASP A 105 -9.52 13.58 25.27
N VAL A 106 -10.16 14.64 24.77
CA VAL A 106 -10.44 14.82 23.34
C VAL A 106 -9.19 14.69 22.47
N TRP A 107 -8.05 15.22 22.95
CA TRP A 107 -6.79 15.16 22.21
C TRP A 107 -6.17 13.76 22.19
N GLY A 108 -6.28 13.03 23.28
CA GLY A 108 -5.89 11.63 23.36
C GLY A 108 -6.70 10.74 22.43
N GLU A 109 -7.98 11.09 22.21
CA GLU A 109 -8.85 10.40 21.28
C GLU A 109 -8.58 10.72 19.80
N VAL A 110 -8.27 11.97 19.48
CA VAL A 110 -8.05 12.43 18.10
C VAL A 110 -6.71 11.93 17.52
N ARG A 111 -5.66 11.86 18.32
CA ARG A 111 -4.32 11.47 17.86
C ARG A 111 -4.26 10.12 17.12
N PRO A 112 -4.80 9.02 17.67
CA PRO A 112 -4.76 7.71 17.00
C PRO A 112 -5.61 7.70 15.73
N LEU A 113 -6.73 8.44 15.67
CA LEU A 113 -7.57 8.53 14.49
C LEU A 113 -6.85 9.25 13.34
N VAL A 114 -6.13 10.32 13.64
CA VAL A 114 -5.30 11.04 12.65
C VAL A 114 -4.16 10.16 12.15
N ALA A 115 -3.49 9.43 13.04
CA ALA A 115 -2.43 8.51 12.63
C ALA A 115 -2.94 7.40 11.69
N GLN A 116 -4.13 6.88 11.97
CA GLN A 116 -4.81 5.91 11.11
C GLN A 116 -5.15 6.49 9.73
N GLU A 117 -5.65 7.73 9.69
CA GLU A 117 -5.97 8.41 8.42
C GLU A 117 -4.72 8.70 7.59
N PHE A 118 -3.61 9.09 8.23
CA PHE A 118 -2.33 9.23 7.53
C PHE A 118 -1.86 7.91 6.91
N GLY A 119 -2.04 6.80 7.63
CA GLY A 119 -1.77 5.46 7.11
C GLY A 119 -2.65 5.14 5.89
N ARG A 120 -3.95 5.46 5.96
CA ARG A 120 -4.88 5.22 4.84
C ARG A 120 -4.50 6.04 3.60
N VAL A 121 -4.19 7.32 3.77
CA VAL A 121 -3.78 8.20 2.66
C VAL A 121 -2.48 7.72 2.03
N LEU A 122 -1.51 7.29 2.84
CA LEU A 122 -0.25 6.75 2.35
C LEU A 122 -0.45 5.45 1.58
N ASP A 123 -1.24 4.51 2.12
CA ASP A 123 -1.53 3.24 1.46
C ASP A 123 -2.23 3.46 0.11
N ALA A 124 -3.23 4.35 0.06
CA ALA A 124 -3.93 4.69 -1.18
C ALA A 124 -3.01 5.36 -2.22
N ALA A 125 -2.09 6.23 -1.79
CA ALA A 125 -1.15 6.90 -2.69
C ALA A 125 -0.09 5.95 -3.26
N VAL A 126 0.46 5.04 -2.43
CA VAL A 126 1.51 4.12 -2.85
C VAL A 126 0.95 2.96 -3.67
N LEU A 127 -0.17 2.37 -3.25
CA LEU A 127 -0.75 1.21 -3.94
C LEU A 127 -1.50 1.63 -5.22
N PHE A 128 -2.40 2.60 -5.12
CA PHE A 128 -3.32 2.97 -6.21
C PHE A 128 -2.97 4.30 -6.90
N GLY A 129 -2.08 5.12 -6.33
CA GLY A 129 -1.75 6.43 -6.87
C GLY A 129 -2.78 7.53 -6.55
N VAL A 130 -3.78 7.24 -5.70
CA VAL A 130 -4.81 8.21 -5.31
C VAL A 130 -4.16 9.39 -4.55
N ASN A 131 -4.31 10.59 -5.09
CA ASN A 131 -3.69 11.82 -4.57
C ASN A 131 -2.17 11.72 -4.39
N LYS A 132 -1.50 10.88 -5.19
CA LYS A 132 -0.05 10.76 -5.17
C LYS A 132 0.60 12.11 -5.54
N PRO A 133 1.59 12.61 -4.77
CA PRO A 133 2.32 13.82 -5.12
C PRO A 133 2.99 13.71 -6.48
N ALA A 134 2.92 14.76 -7.31
CA ALA A 134 3.55 14.77 -8.63
C ALA A 134 5.09 14.68 -8.58
N THR A 135 5.68 15.04 -7.44
CA THR A 135 7.11 14.93 -7.17
C THR A 135 7.61 13.49 -7.02
N TRP A 136 6.73 12.54 -6.70
CA TRP A 136 7.06 11.12 -6.74
C TRP A 136 7.01 10.64 -8.19
N THR A 137 8.17 10.59 -8.83
CA THR A 137 8.32 10.27 -10.26
C THR A 137 7.95 8.83 -10.58
N ASP A 138 8.16 7.89 -9.64
CA ASP A 138 7.82 6.49 -9.85
C ASP A 138 6.31 6.30 -9.84
N PRO A 139 5.75 5.40 -10.67
CA PRO A 139 4.33 5.08 -10.66
C PRO A 139 3.95 4.43 -9.33
N ALA A 140 2.68 4.52 -8.95
CA ALA A 140 2.15 3.71 -7.87
C ALA A 140 2.18 2.22 -8.27
N LEU A 141 2.12 1.31 -7.28
CA LEU A 141 2.42 -0.10 -7.53
C LEU A 141 1.44 -0.76 -8.50
N ILE A 142 0.14 -0.53 -8.34
CA ILE A 142 -0.90 -1.11 -9.21
C ILE A 142 -0.87 -0.47 -10.61
N PRO A 143 -0.91 0.86 -10.78
CA PRO A 143 -0.74 1.46 -12.11
C PRO A 143 0.58 1.10 -12.78
N GLY A 144 1.65 0.93 -11.99
CA GLY A 144 2.94 0.48 -12.52
C GLY A 144 2.92 -0.93 -13.06
N ALA A 145 2.24 -1.87 -12.38
CA ALA A 145 2.06 -3.23 -12.85
C ALA A 145 1.20 -3.29 -14.12
N ILE A 146 0.11 -2.50 -14.18
CA ILE A 146 -0.73 -2.40 -15.38
C ILE A 146 0.07 -1.84 -16.58
N ALA A 147 0.85 -0.78 -16.35
CA ALA A 147 1.69 -0.18 -17.40
C ALA A 147 2.82 -1.09 -17.91
N ALA A 148 3.23 -2.06 -17.08
CA ALA A 148 4.22 -3.08 -17.43
C ALA A 148 3.58 -4.34 -18.04
N GLU A 149 2.26 -4.34 -18.28
CA GLU A 149 1.46 -5.48 -18.73
C GLU A 149 1.45 -6.68 -17.77
N ASN A 150 1.86 -6.47 -16.52
CA ASN A 150 1.86 -7.46 -15.43
C ASN A 150 0.51 -7.47 -14.73
N TYR A 151 -0.56 -7.81 -15.44
CA TYR A 151 -1.90 -7.92 -14.86
C TYR A 151 -2.65 -9.14 -15.39
N VAL A 152 -3.48 -9.71 -14.53
CA VAL A 152 -4.41 -10.79 -14.85
C VAL A 152 -5.82 -10.30 -14.63
N VAL A 153 -6.68 -10.41 -15.65
CA VAL A 153 -8.11 -10.12 -15.50
C VAL A 153 -8.77 -11.31 -14.82
N GLU A 154 -9.46 -11.07 -13.74
CA GLU A 154 -10.09 -12.12 -12.97
C GLU A 154 -11.06 -12.97 -13.82
N GLY A 155 -10.87 -14.28 -13.80
CA GLY A 155 -11.62 -15.24 -14.59
C GLY A 155 -11.11 -15.43 -16.03
N PHE A 156 -9.95 -14.83 -16.36
CA PHE A 156 -9.30 -14.98 -17.67
C PHE A 156 -7.79 -15.15 -17.53
N GLN A 157 -7.23 -16.03 -18.35
CA GLN A 157 -5.80 -16.16 -18.55
C GLN A 157 -5.26 -14.98 -19.39
N PRO A 158 -3.95 -14.71 -19.37
CA PRO A 158 -3.33 -13.66 -20.21
C PRO A 158 -3.56 -13.84 -21.73
N ASP A 159 -3.79 -15.08 -22.19
CA ASP A 159 -4.12 -15.39 -23.57
C ASP A 159 -5.61 -15.18 -23.91
N GLY A 160 -6.43 -14.73 -22.97
CA GLY A 160 -7.86 -14.49 -23.11
C GLY A 160 -8.73 -15.73 -22.95
N THR A 161 -8.16 -16.89 -22.61
CA THR A 161 -8.96 -18.07 -22.28
C THR A 161 -9.57 -17.95 -20.87
N PRO A 162 -10.81 -18.45 -20.63
CA PRO A 162 -11.37 -18.43 -19.29
C PRO A 162 -10.53 -19.25 -18.31
N SER A 163 -10.18 -18.68 -17.15
CA SER A 163 -9.55 -19.42 -16.05
C SER A 163 -10.58 -20.27 -15.32
N ILE A 164 -10.12 -21.36 -14.71
CA ILE A 164 -10.97 -22.31 -13.99
C ILE A 164 -11.48 -21.70 -12.70
N ASP A 165 -10.59 -21.05 -11.96
CA ASP A 165 -10.90 -20.41 -10.69
C ASP A 165 -9.86 -19.35 -10.30
N LEU A 166 -10.12 -18.66 -9.18
CA LEU A 166 -9.20 -17.65 -8.64
C LEU A 166 -7.81 -18.20 -8.27
N ALA A 167 -7.65 -19.49 -8.02
CA ALA A 167 -6.35 -20.06 -7.70
C ALA A 167 -5.45 -20.09 -8.94
N GLU A 168 -6.02 -20.29 -10.11
CA GLU A 168 -5.32 -20.20 -11.38
C GLU A 168 -4.90 -18.77 -11.68
N ASP A 169 -5.81 -17.78 -11.49
CA ASP A 169 -5.48 -16.35 -11.64
C ASP A 169 -4.33 -15.93 -10.71
N ILE A 170 -4.32 -16.45 -9.47
CA ILE A 170 -3.23 -16.18 -8.52
C ILE A 170 -1.92 -16.80 -9.00
N ASN A 171 -1.96 -18.03 -9.52
CA ASN A 171 -0.77 -18.70 -10.04
C ASN A 171 -0.17 -17.93 -11.21
N GLU A 172 -0.99 -17.43 -12.14
CA GLU A 172 -0.55 -16.60 -13.26
C GLU A 172 0.07 -15.28 -12.80
N ALA A 173 -0.54 -14.61 -11.82
CA ALA A 173 0.03 -13.38 -11.27
C ALA A 173 1.41 -13.62 -10.59
N PHE A 174 1.61 -14.78 -9.95
CA PHE A 174 2.92 -15.16 -9.44
C PHE A 174 3.90 -15.44 -10.59
N GLY A 175 3.45 -16.18 -11.61
CA GLY A 175 4.24 -16.50 -12.80
C GLY A 175 4.77 -15.26 -13.51
N MET A 176 3.94 -14.22 -13.70
CA MET A 176 4.35 -12.96 -14.32
C MET A 176 5.52 -12.28 -13.59
N VAL A 177 5.50 -12.27 -12.24
CA VAL A 177 6.59 -11.68 -11.45
C VAL A 177 7.86 -12.54 -11.55
N GLU A 178 7.71 -13.87 -11.56
CA GLU A 178 8.82 -14.82 -11.68
C GLU A 178 9.43 -14.80 -13.09
N ASP A 179 8.61 -14.64 -14.13
CA ASP A 179 9.07 -14.46 -15.54
C ASP A 179 9.88 -13.17 -15.69
N ASP A 180 9.55 -12.14 -14.93
CA ASP A 180 10.33 -10.90 -14.82
C ASP A 180 11.58 -11.04 -13.93
N GLU A 181 11.96 -12.25 -13.53
CA GLU A 181 13.15 -12.54 -12.70
C GLU A 181 13.11 -11.87 -11.31
N PHE A 182 11.92 -11.71 -10.72
CA PHE A 182 11.75 -11.28 -9.33
C PHE A 182 11.17 -12.40 -8.47
N ASP A 183 11.52 -12.41 -7.18
CA ASP A 183 10.97 -13.33 -6.22
C ASP A 183 9.73 -12.73 -5.55
N VAL A 184 8.58 -13.40 -5.61
CA VAL A 184 7.40 -12.98 -4.85
C VAL A 184 7.63 -13.26 -3.37
N ASN A 185 7.58 -12.24 -2.54
CA ASN A 185 7.74 -12.36 -1.08
C ASN A 185 6.59 -11.75 -0.28
N ALA A 186 5.69 -11.02 -0.93
CA ALA A 186 4.52 -10.42 -0.30
C ALA A 186 3.34 -10.33 -1.25
N ALA A 187 2.14 -10.49 -0.70
CA ALA A 187 0.88 -10.26 -1.38
C ALA A 187 0.04 -9.25 -0.58
N PHE A 188 -0.70 -8.40 -1.29
CA PHE A 188 -1.53 -7.34 -0.71
C PHE A 188 -2.95 -7.44 -1.23
N THR A 189 -3.92 -7.29 -0.35
CA THR A 189 -5.34 -7.34 -0.71
C THR A 189 -6.24 -6.70 0.33
N GLY A 190 -7.51 -6.51 -0.02
CA GLY A 190 -8.55 -6.13 0.94
C GLY A 190 -9.14 -7.33 1.69
N ARG A 191 -9.88 -7.06 2.78
CA ARG A 191 -10.53 -8.11 3.60
C ARG A 191 -11.53 -9.00 2.83
N PHE A 192 -12.06 -8.53 1.70
CA PHE A 192 -13.06 -9.25 0.91
C PHE A 192 -12.51 -10.55 0.31
N LEU A 193 -11.21 -10.59 -0.01
CA LEU A 193 -10.57 -11.77 -0.59
C LEU A 193 -10.59 -12.98 0.35
N ARG A 194 -10.57 -12.77 1.67
CA ARG A 194 -10.66 -13.87 2.66
C ARG A 194 -11.85 -14.81 2.45
N ARG A 195 -13.02 -14.22 2.13
CA ARG A 195 -14.23 -15.00 1.87
C ARG A 195 -14.06 -15.83 0.61
N ARG A 196 -13.44 -15.27 -0.42
CA ARG A 196 -13.24 -15.93 -1.73
C ARG A 196 -12.26 -17.07 -1.61
N LEU A 197 -11.09 -16.85 -0.97
CA LEU A 197 -10.09 -17.89 -0.73
C LEU A 197 -10.67 -19.08 0.06
N ARG A 198 -11.44 -18.83 1.11
CA ARG A 198 -12.11 -19.90 1.87
C ARG A 198 -13.18 -20.64 1.06
N GLY A 199 -13.66 -20.04 -0.02
CA GLY A 199 -14.63 -20.63 -0.94
C GLY A 199 -14.04 -21.58 -1.97
N LEU A 200 -12.72 -21.53 -2.20
CA LEU A 200 -12.04 -22.38 -3.19
C LEU A 200 -12.17 -23.87 -2.84
N ARG A 201 -12.55 -24.65 -3.84
CA ARG A 201 -12.73 -26.10 -3.73
C ARG A 201 -12.04 -26.80 -4.89
N ASP A 202 -11.51 -27.97 -4.63
CA ASP A 202 -11.02 -28.87 -5.68
C ASP A 202 -12.17 -29.64 -6.36
N ALA A 203 -11.81 -30.49 -7.34
CA ALA A 203 -12.76 -31.30 -8.08
C ALA A 203 -13.56 -32.27 -7.18
N ASP A 204 -13.02 -32.66 -6.03
CA ASP A 204 -13.64 -33.52 -5.02
C ASP A 204 -14.40 -32.73 -3.95
N ASN A 205 -14.60 -31.40 -4.16
CA ASN A 205 -15.24 -30.48 -3.24
C ASN A 205 -14.51 -30.30 -1.89
N ALA A 206 -13.24 -30.67 -1.81
CA ALA A 206 -12.41 -30.40 -0.64
C ALA A 206 -11.89 -28.97 -0.66
N PRO A 207 -11.74 -28.27 0.50
CA PRO A 207 -11.23 -26.92 0.53
C PRO A 207 -9.73 -26.90 0.17
N ILE A 208 -9.36 -26.12 -0.83
CA ILE A 208 -7.97 -25.94 -1.27
C ILE A 208 -7.24 -25.05 -0.26
N TYR A 209 -7.87 -23.95 0.17
CA TYR A 209 -7.30 -22.99 1.11
C TYR A 209 -7.63 -23.36 2.56
N LEU A 210 -6.72 -24.04 3.23
CA LEU A 210 -6.92 -24.56 4.60
C LEU A 210 -6.33 -23.69 5.70
N ASP A 211 -5.51 -22.72 5.37
CA ASP A 211 -4.66 -21.96 6.32
C ASP A 211 -5.49 -21.19 7.36
N ALA A 212 -6.66 -20.68 6.97
CA ALA A 212 -7.54 -19.91 7.85
C ALA A 212 -8.21 -20.74 8.98
N ILE A 213 -8.16 -22.06 8.93
CA ILE A 213 -8.85 -22.96 9.89
C ILE A 213 -7.85 -23.61 10.85
N ARG A 214 -6.61 -23.77 10.43
CA ARG A 214 -5.57 -24.53 11.16
C ARG A 214 -4.53 -23.69 11.88
N SER A 215 -4.42 -22.42 11.56
CA SER A 215 -3.38 -21.56 12.11
C SER A 215 -3.82 -20.92 13.42
N ASP A 216 -3.12 -21.22 14.50
CA ASP A 216 -3.16 -20.45 15.76
C ASP A 216 -2.54 -19.05 15.61
N GLY A 217 -2.01 -18.72 14.44
CA GLY A 217 -1.37 -17.48 14.09
C GLY A 217 -2.18 -16.65 13.10
N ASN A 218 -2.13 -15.36 13.25
CA ASN A 218 -2.85 -14.35 12.46
C ASN A 218 -2.24 -14.13 11.05
N THR A 219 -1.37 -14.99 10.58
CA THR A 219 -0.70 -14.89 9.28
C THR A 219 -1.44 -15.70 8.23
N ALA A 220 -2.18 -15.01 7.36
CA ALA A 220 -2.63 -15.61 6.12
C ALA A 220 -1.45 -15.70 5.16
N SER A 221 -1.28 -16.82 4.47
CA SER A 221 -0.26 -17.02 3.44
C SER A 221 -0.88 -17.54 2.16
N ILE A 222 -0.28 -17.21 1.01
CA ILE A 222 -0.60 -17.77 -0.31
C ILE A 222 0.72 -18.29 -0.89
N TYR A 223 0.76 -19.55 -1.29
CA TYR A 223 1.97 -20.25 -1.77
C TYR A 223 3.20 -20.06 -0.84
N GLY A 224 2.96 -19.96 0.48
CA GLY A 224 4.01 -19.77 1.47
C GLY A 224 4.48 -18.33 1.66
N GLN A 225 3.92 -17.37 0.91
CA GLN A 225 4.24 -15.95 1.02
C GLN A 225 3.21 -15.21 1.88
N ASP A 226 3.67 -14.17 2.59
CA ASP A 226 2.82 -13.40 3.51
C ASP A 226 1.72 -12.64 2.78
N LEU A 227 0.46 -12.84 3.21
CA LEU A 227 -0.69 -12.13 2.71
C LEU A 227 -1.07 -10.96 3.64
N ASN A 228 -0.81 -9.76 3.18
CA ASN A 228 -1.06 -8.54 3.90
C ASN A 228 -2.45 -7.97 3.58
N TYR A 229 -3.32 -7.89 4.60
CA TYR A 229 -4.65 -7.32 4.42
C TYR A 229 -4.66 -5.82 4.72
N VAL A 230 -4.98 -5.01 3.73
CA VAL A 230 -5.27 -3.59 3.92
C VAL A 230 -6.62 -3.46 4.62
N LYS A 231 -6.59 -3.02 5.88
CA LYS A 231 -7.77 -3.00 6.76
C LYS A 231 -8.31 -1.58 6.99
N ASN A 232 -7.52 -0.57 6.67
CA ASN A 232 -7.80 0.85 6.95
C ASN A 232 -8.69 1.55 5.92
N GLY A 233 -9.28 0.80 4.98
CA GLY A 233 -10.12 1.34 3.91
C GLY A 233 -9.35 1.97 2.74
N GLY A 234 -8.03 1.84 2.69
CA GLY A 234 -7.18 2.31 1.59
C GLY A 234 -7.13 1.36 0.39
N TRP A 235 -7.85 0.24 0.41
CA TRP A 235 -7.92 -0.71 -0.69
C TRP A 235 -9.18 -0.50 -1.52
N ASP A 236 -9.00 -0.26 -2.81
CA ASP A 236 -10.09 -0.22 -3.78
C ASP A 236 -10.25 -1.59 -4.44
N ARG A 237 -11.38 -2.24 -4.18
CA ARG A 237 -11.70 -3.56 -4.72
C ARG A 237 -12.18 -3.54 -6.16
N ASP A 238 -12.61 -2.37 -6.65
CA ASP A 238 -13.14 -2.23 -8.00
C ASP A 238 -11.99 -2.03 -9.01
N VAL A 239 -10.80 -1.66 -8.50
CA VAL A 239 -9.55 -1.53 -9.28
C VAL A 239 -8.69 -2.78 -9.19
N ALA A 240 -8.54 -3.37 -7.99
CA ALA A 240 -7.67 -4.53 -7.81
C ALA A 240 -8.21 -5.55 -6.81
N THR A 241 -8.09 -6.83 -7.17
CA THR A 241 -8.42 -7.96 -6.31
C THR A 241 -7.24 -8.37 -5.45
N LEU A 242 -6.05 -8.49 -6.03
CA LEU A 242 -4.82 -8.89 -5.36
C LEU A 242 -3.63 -8.22 -6.05
N LEU A 243 -2.64 -7.81 -5.28
CA LEU A 243 -1.33 -7.38 -5.76
C LEU A 243 -0.29 -8.32 -5.16
N VAL A 244 0.57 -8.89 -5.99
CA VAL A 244 1.68 -9.77 -5.57
C VAL A 244 3.00 -9.19 -6.05
N GLY A 245 4.10 -9.48 -5.35
CA GLY A 245 5.41 -9.04 -5.82
C GLY A 245 6.50 -9.02 -4.76
N ASP A 246 7.61 -8.38 -5.13
CA ASP A 246 8.81 -8.25 -4.30
C ASP A 246 8.79 -6.94 -3.48
N SER A 247 8.37 -7.04 -2.23
CA SER A 247 8.32 -5.91 -1.30
C SER A 247 9.70 -5.28 -1.03
N SER A 248 10.79 -6.02 -1.24
CA SER A 248 12.16 -5.53 -1.04
C SER A 248 12.56 -4.44 -2.05
N LYS A 249 11.87 -4.36 -3.18
CA LYS A 249 12.12 -3.39 -4.25
C LYS A 249 11.41 -2.05 -4.03
N VAL A 250 10.67 -1.92 -2.95
CA VAL A 250 10.00 -0.66 -2.57
C VAL A 250 10.69 -0.06 -1.37
N VAL A 251 10.93 1.25 -1.41
CA VAL A 251 11.55 2.00 -0.32
C VAL A 251 10.67 3.17 0.09
N ILE A 252 10.35 3.20 1.38
CA ILE A 252 9.62 4.30 2.01
C ILE A 252 10.62 5.14 2.81
N GLY A 253 10.80 6.39 2.39
CA GLY A 253 11.65 7.34 3.09
C GLY A 253 10.86 8.06 4.19
N ILE A 254 11.27 7.98 5.45
CA ILE A 254 10.67 8.74 6.54
C ILE A 254 11.58 9.90 6.89
N ARG A 255 11.11 11.13 6.64
CA ARG A 255 11.84 12.37 6.98
C ARG A 255 11.52 12.87 8.37
N GLU A 256 10.24 12.91 8.71
CA GLU A 256 9.74 13.34 10.00
C GLU A 256 8.60 12.41 10.42
N ASP A 257 8.66 11.90 11.66
CA ASP A 257 7.55 11.16 12.26
C ASP A 257 6.38 12.10 12.51
N VAL A 258 5.22 11.56 12.89
CA VAL A 258 4.04 12.36 13.15
C VAL A 258 4.33 13.39 14.24
N GLN A 259 4.38 14.66 13.84
CA GLN A 259 4.57 15.80 14.73
C GLN A 259 3.22 16.43 15.04
N VAL A 260 3.04 16.83 16.29
CA VAL A 260 1.84 17.51 16.78
C VAL A 260 2.21 18.89 17.29
N LYS A 261 1.51 19.93 16.83
CA LYS A 261 1.68 21.30 17.31
C LYS A 261 0.32 21.90 17.67
N LEU A 262 0.23 22.46 18.87
CA LEU A 262 -0.92 23.26 19.31
C LEU A 262 -0.87 24.63 18.65
N LEU A 263 -2.00 25.10 18.16
CA LEU A 263 -2.23 26.41 17.59
C LEU A 263 -3.38 27.10 18.33
N ASP A 264 -3.10 28.24 18.91
CA ASP A 264 -4.05 29.06 19.70
C ASP A 264 -4.35 30.42 19.03
N GLN A 265 -3.42 30.95 18.25
CA GLN A 265 -3.50 32.28 17.65
C GLN A 265 -3.33 32.24 16.12
N ALA A 266 -3.95 31.32 15.46
CA ALA A 266 -3.84 31.11 14.01
C ALA A 266 -5.20 31.30 13.32
N THR A 267 -5.17 31.65 12.03
CA THR A 267 -6.34 31.57 11.15
C THR A 267 -6.30 30.24 10.40
N VAL A 268 -7.31 29.40 10.59
CA VAL A 268 -7.43 28.07 10.01
C VAL A 268 -8.73 27.99 9.22
N GLY A 269 -8.65 27.70 7.91
CA GLY A 269 -9.83 27.59 7.05
C GLY A 269 -10.69 28.87 6.99
N GLY A 270 -10.07 30.04 7.13
CA GLY A 270 -10.79 31.32 7.17
C GLY A 270 -11.38 31.67 8.55
N ILE A 271 -11.16 30.84 9.57
CA ILE A 271 -11.59 31.06 10.94
C ILE A 271 -10.40 31.53 11.76
N ASN A 272 -10.51 32.73 12.37
CA ASN A 272 -9.56 33.19 13.37
C ASN A 272 -9.85 32.47 14.69
N LEU A 273 -8.91 31.65 15.16
CA LEU A 273 -9.10 30.83 16.36
C LEU A 273 -9.32 31.68 17.61
N ALA A 274 -8.55 32.77 17.77
CA ALA A 274 -8.63 33.65 18.93
C ALA A 274 -9.94 34.42 19.01
N GLU A 275 -10.59 34.77 17.87
CA GLU A 275 -11.89 35.45 17.86
C GLU A 275 -13.07 34.56 18.22
N ARG A 276 -12.88 33.24 18.18
CA ARG A 276 -13.92 32.23 18.38
C ARG A 276 -13.67 31.31 19.56
N ASP A 277 -12.73 31.62 20.41
CA ASP A 277 -12.33 30.79 21.55
C ASP A 277 -12.07 29.34 21.14
N MET A 278 -11.25 29.16 20.08
CA MET A 278 -10.89 27.86 19.53
C MET A 278 -9.39 27.61 19.62
N VAL A 279 -9.03 26.37 19.85
CA VAL A 279 -7.67 25.85 19.69
C VAL A 279 -7.64 24.77 18.62
N ALA A 280 -6.51 24.63 17.94
CA ALA A 280 -6.35 23.60 16.93
C ALA A 280 -5.09 22.78 17.15
N LEU A 281 -5.13 21.47 16.86
CA LEU A 281 -3.96 20.64 16.74
C LEU A 281 -3.61 20.46 15.26
N ARG A 282 -2.37 20.81 14.91
CA ARG A 282 -1.80 20.51 13.61
C ARG A 282 -0.96 19.25 13.72
N PHE A 283 -1.31 18.26 12.90
CA PHE A 283 -0.56 17.04 12.71
C PHE A 283 0.17 17.11 11.37
N LYS A 284 1.40 16.63 11.34
CA LYS A 284 2.27 16.65 10.18
C LYS A 284 3.11 15.39 10.15
N PHE A 285 3.19 14.74 8.98
CA PHE A 285 4.03 13.59 8.70
C PHE A 285 4.71 13.79 7.36
N ARG A 286 6.02 13.50 7.27
CA ARG A 286 6.77 13.67 6.02
C ARG A 286 7.35 12.35 5.57
N VAL A 287 6.93 11.91 4.38
CA VAL A 287 7.24 10.60 3.82
C VAL A 287 7.60 10.72 2.34
N ALA A 288 8.46 9.82 1.86
CA ALA A 288 8.85 9.67 0.46
C ALA A 288 8.58 8.24 0.02
N PHE A 289 8.35 8.04 -1.27
CA PHE A 289 8.18 6.75 -1.90
C PHE A 289 9.06 6.65 -3.15
N ALA A 290 9.69 5.52 -3.36
CA ALA A 290 10.34 5.17 -4.62
C ALA A 290 10.44 3.65 -4.79
N THR A 291 10.42 3.20 -6.02
CA THR A 291 10.72 1.81 -6.40
C THR A 291 12.22 1.68 -6.71
N ALA A 292 12.90 0.77 -6.00
CA ALA A 292 14.35 0.64 -6.00
C ALA A 292 14.77 -0.71 -6.58
N TYR A 293 14.52 -0.92 -7.86
CA TYR A 293 14.99 -2.11 -8.57
C TYR A 293 15.88 -1.72 -9.75
N SER A 294 16.71 -2.66 -10.16
CA SER A 294 17.57 -2.49 -11.34
C SER A 294 16.93 -3.20 -12.53
N THR A 295 16.78 -2.46 -13.63
CA THR A 295 16.42 -3.04 -14.91
C THR A 295 17.62 -3.73 -15.61
N ALA A 296 18.84 -3.49 -15.12
CA ALA A 296 20.06 -4.11 -15.59
C ALA A 296 20.28 -5.46 -14.89
N ARG A 297 19.50 -6.47 -15.25
CA ARG A 297 19.61 -7.85 -14.77
C ARG A 297 20.03 -8.78 -15.90
N ILE A 298 20.61 -9.92 -15.55
CA ILE A 298 20.92 -10.96 -16.53
C ILE A 298 19.57 -11.57 -16.97
N GLY A 299 19.24 -11.44 -18.27
CA GLY A 299 17.96 -11.88 -18.81
C GLY A 299 16.80 -10.89 -18.67
N GLY A 300 16.97 -9.80 -17.92
CA GLY A 300 15.91 -8.83 -17.69
C GLY A 300 15.66 -7.88 -18.87
N ALA A 301 14.41 -7.46 -19.05
CA ALA A 301 13.98 -6.46 -20.01
C ALA A 301 13.71 -5.10 -19.33
N PRO A 302 13.70 -3.98 -20.08
CA PRO A 302 13.36 -2.66 -19.53
C PRO A 302 11.92 -2.54 -19.03
N THR A 303 11.05 -3.42 -19.49
CA THR A 303 9.61 -3.50 -19.13
C THR A 303 9.35 -4.30 -17.88
N ASP A 304 10.35 -5.06 -17.39
CA ASP A 304 10.17 -5.92 -16.20
C ASP A 304 9.80 -5.13 -14.98
N TYR A 305 8.79 -5.59 -14.23
CA TYR A 305 8.26 -4.92 -13.07
C TYR A 305 8.11 -5.89 -11.89
N PRO A 306 8.49 -5.51 -10.66
CA PRO A 306 8.53 -6.42 -9.51
C PRO A 306 7.17 -6.73 -8.89
N PHE A 307 6.08 -6.32 -9.52
CA PHE A 307 4.72 -6.57 -9.05
C PHE A 307 3.81 -6.99 -10.19
N ALA A 308 2.83 -7.84 -9.88
CA ALA A 308 1.71 -8.15 -10.76
C ALA A 308 0.39 -7.97 -10.01
N VAL A 309 -0.67 -7.65 -10.73
CA VAL A 309 -1.98 -7.34 -10.16
C VAL A 309 -3.08 -8.20 -10.78
N ILE A 310 -4.02 -8.67 -9.96
CA ILE A 310 -5.27 -9.26 -10.43
C ILE A 310 -6.34 -8.17 -10.38
N THR A 311 -6.93 -7.87 -11.53
CA THR A 311 -7.96 -6.84 -11.70
C THR A 311 -9.34 -7.49 -11.89
N PRO A 312 -10.41 -6.95 -11.30
CA PRO A 312 -11.76 -7.50 -11.47
C PRO A 312 -12.31 -7.30 -12.87
N THR A 313 -11.80 -6.32 -13.60
CA THR A 313 -12.16 -5.99 -14.99
C THR A 313 -10.91 -5.66 -15.76
N ASP A 314 -10.97 -5.71 -17.09
CA ASP A 314 -9.84 -5.30 -17.92
C ASP A 314 -9.50 -3.83 -17.65
N PRO A 315 -8.26 -3.54 -17.21
CA PRO A 315 -7.84 -2.18 -16.89
C PRO A 315 -7.44 -1.36 -18.12
N VAL A 316 -7.50 -1.95 -19.31
CA VAL A 316 -7.09 -1.33 -20.57
C VAL A 316 -8.29 -1.22 -21.48
N ASP A 317 -8.49 -0.04 -22.09
CA ASP A 317 -9.53 0.18 -23.10
C ASP A 317 -9.29 -0.65 -24.35
N ALA A 318 -10.34 -0.82 -25.18
CA ALA A 318 -10.25 -1.50 -26.49
C ALA A 318 -9.17 -0.91 -27.43
N ASP A 319 -8.69 0.29 -27.13
CA ASP A 319 -7.61 0.99 -27.86
C ASP A 319 -6.22 0.80 -27.21
N GLY A 320 -6.09 -0.02 -26.18
CA GLY A 320 -4.84 -0.31 -25.46
C GLY A 320 -4.36 0.83 -24.57
N VAL A 321 -5.24 1.74 -24.16
CA VAL A 321 -4.91 2.85 -23.24
C VAL A 321 -5.39 2.47 -21.84
N PRO A 322 -4.56 2.62 -20.78
CA PRO A 322 -5.03 2.42 -19.41
C PRO A 322 -6.26 3.29 -19.14
N ALA A 323 -7.33 2.69 -18.64
CA ALA A 323 -8.54 3.42 -18.27
C ALA A 323 -8.19 4.48 -17.23
N THR A 324 -8.14 5.76 -17.65
CA THR A 324 -7.61 6.88 -16.85
C THR A 324 -8.62 7.51 -15.91
N ASP A 325 -9.82 6.97 -15.81
CA ASP A 325 -10.90 7.54 -14.99
C ASP A 325 -11.26 6.65 -13.80
N VAL A 326 -10.40 6.67 -12.78
CA VAL A 326 -10.82 6.37 -11.39
C VAL A 326 -10.15 7.33 -10.41
#